data_f79a42c57e04b281c5b74b714ee99cf4
#
_entry.id   f79a42c57e04b281c5b74b714ee99cf4
#
_cell.length_a   1.000
_cell.length_b   1.000
_cell.length_c   1.000
_cell.angle_alpha   90.00
_cell.angle_beta   90.00
_cell.angle_gamma   90.00
#
_symmetry.space_group_name_H-M   'P 1'
#
loop_
_entity.id
_entity.type
_entity.pdbx_description
1 polymer ?
#
loop_
_entity_poly.entity_id
_entity_poly.type
_entity_poly.pdbx_seq_one_letter_code
_entity_poly.pdbx_strand_id
1 'polypeptide(L)'
;MQEWSPTTWQKYSYLQAASYADEEQLNKVVEQLSLLPPLVTSGEIKHLKNEIAQAGRGNAFILQGGDCAESFNDCRSEVISNKLKIILQMSLILLYGLRKPIIRIGRIAGQYAKPRSSDYETINGVTLPSYRGDIVNSPEFTATAREPNPKLLLQAYSCSAMTLNFIRALLDGGFADLHHPQRWDLGFVEHSPQKNEYQHIVDSIEDALDFLNAIDGIRSSSISKVDFYTSHEALHLHYEQALTRQLKDGKWYNLSTHLPWIGMRTAQTDSAHLEFLRGVQNPIGIKIGPAATPEWLSEVLSIANPQKEEGRVLLYTRLGAKLIDRLLPPLIDTVRKSKIPVTWSCDPMHGNTETTEDGTKTRHFDNILSELKQALEIHRSMGSYLGGVHFELTGDNVTECIGGARGLAPHDLKTAYHSLVDPRLNYEQSLEMAIQLSHQFRNES
;
A
#
# COMPACT_ATOMS: atom_id res chain seq x y z
N MET A 1 -26.83 -9.15 -13.60
CA MET A 1 -25.47 -8.66 -13.93
C MET A 1 -24.93 -9.51 -15.07
N GLN A 2 -24.25 -8.92 -16.03
CA GLN A 2 -23.60 -9.65 -17.13
C GLN A 2 -22.56 -10.63 -16.55
N GLU A 3 -22.42 -11.82 -17.17
CA GLU A 3 -21.42 -12.80 -16.79
C GLU A 3 -20.03 -12.17 -16.89
N TRP A 4 -19.23 -12.29 -15.82
CA TRP A 4 -17.92 -11.69 -15.71
C TRP A 4 -16.84 -12.61 -16.28
N SER A 5 -15.89 -12.03 -16.97
CA SER A 5 -14.63 -12.66 -17.38
C SER A 5 -13.47 -11.68 -17.18
N PRO A 6 -12.20 -12.13 -17.17
CA PRO A 6 -11.05 -11.23 -17.07
C PRO A 6 -10.96 -10.15 -18.15
N THR A 7 -11.73 -10.26 -19.21
CA THR A 7 -11.75 -9.32 -20.35
C THR A 7 -12.98 -8.42 -20.37
N THR A 8 -13.97 -8.60 -19.47
CA THR A 8 -15.21 -7.79 -19.49
C THR A 8 -14.94 -6.31 -19.25
N TRP A 9 -13.87 -5.93 -18.58
CA TRP A 9 -13.46 -4.55 -18.35
C TRP A 9 -13.26 -3.76 -19.66
N GLN A 10 -12.93 -4.42 -20.76
CA GLN A 10 -12.73 -3.78 -22.07
C GLN A 10 -13.99 -3.11 -22.62
N LYS A 11 -15.18 -3.41 -22.07
CA LYS A 11 -16.44 -2.79 -22.41
C LYS A 11 -16.77 -1.54 -21.61
N TYR A 12 -15.89 -1.18 -20.66
CA TYR A 12 -16.08 -0.08 -19.73
C TYR A 12 -15.05 1.03 -19.96
N SER A 13 -15.25 2.19 -19.36
CA SER A 13 -14.32 3.32 -19.46
C SER A 13 -12.98 3.00 -18.83
N TYR A 14 -11.93 2.83 -19.64
CA TYR A 14 -10.58 2.57 -19.17
C TYR A 14 -9.86 3.89 -18.89
N LEU A 15 -10.05 4.40 -17.69
CA LEU A 15 -9.44 5.64 -17.21
C LEU A 15 -7.93 5.42 -16.98
N GLN A 16 -7.13 6.46 -17.20
CA GLN A 16 -5.68 6.41 -17.01
C GLN A 16 -4.95 5.38 -17.91
N ALA A 17 -5.57 4.95 -19.00
CA ALA A 17 -4.98 4.02 -19.95
C ALA A 17 -3.69 4.55 -20.56
N ALA A 18 -2.71 3.67 -20.76
CA ALA A 18 -1.58 3.93 -21.65
C ALA A 18 -2.00 3.62 -23.10
N SER A 19 -1.70 4.53 -24.02
CA SER A 19 -1.93 4.30 -25.44
C SER A 19 -0.66 3.72 -26.09
N TYR A 20 -0.74 2.49 -26.56
CA TYR A 20 0.35 1.81 -27.24
C TYR A 20 0.22 1.97 -28.75
N ALA A 21 1.29 2.35 -29.43
CA ALA A 21 1.32 2.49 -30.88
C ALA A 21 1.24 1.12 -31.61
N ASP A 22 1.73 0.05 -30.97
CA ASP A 22 1.75 -1.31 -31.48
C ASP A 22 0.89 -2.22 -30.60
N GLU A 23 -0.41 -2.31 -30.93
CA GLU A 23 -1.36 -3.19 -30.24
C GLU A 23 -1.06 -4.67 -30.46
N GLU A 24 -0.48 -5.04 -31.61
CA GLU A 24 -0.10 -6.44 -31.87
C GLU A 24 1.02 -6.88 -30.94
N GLN A 25 2.02 -6.01 -30.72
CA GLN A 25 3.07 -6.25 -29.75
C GLN A 25 2.52 -6.34 -28.33
N LEU A 26 1.59 -5.45 -27.94
CA LEU A 26 0.93 -5.51 -26.64
C LEU A 26 0.24 -6.87 -26.43
N ASN A 27 -0.55 -7.34 -27.42
CA ASN A 27 -1.26 -8.60 -27.33
C ASN A 27 -0.27 -9.79 -27.20
N LYS A 28 0.84 -9.80 -27.94
CA LYS A 28 1.90 -10.83 -27.82
C LYS A 28 2.50 -10.84 -26.43
N VAL A 29 2.77 -9.68 -25.84
CA VAL A 29 3.32 -9.55 -24.48
C VAL A 29 2.31 -10.04 -23.43
N VAL A 30 1.03 -9.69 -23.57
CA VAL A 30 -0.04 -10.15 -22.66
C VAL A 30 -0.18 -11.67 -22.74
N GLU A 31 -0.14 -12.27 -23.93
CA GLU A 31 -0.16 -13.71 -24.10
C GLU A 31 1.07 -14.37 -23.43
N GLN A 32 2.26 -13.84 -23.66
CA GLN A 32 3.50 -14.33 -23.03
C GLN A 32 3.41 -14.26 -21.49
N LEU A 33 2.95 -13.15 -20.92
CA LEU A 33 2.74 -13.02 -19.48
C LEU A 33 1.73 -14.04 -18.94
N SER A 34 0.69 -14.36 -19.73
CA SER A 34 -0.33 -15.32 -19.31
C SER A 34 0.21 -16.75 -19.14
N LEU A 35 1.33 -17.06 -19.77
CA LEU A 35 2.00 -18.36 -19.67
C LEU A 35 3.01 -18.44 -18.52
N LEU A 36 3.39 -17.29 -17.92
CA LEU A 36 4.35 -17.25 -16.81
C LEU A 36 3.72 -17.72 -15.49
N PRO A 37 4.52 -18.21 -14.54
CA PRO A 37 4.04 -18.57 -13.22
C PRO A 37 3.37 -17.38 -12.51
N PRO A 38 2.33 -17.60 -11.71
CA PRO A 38 1.76 -16.53 -10.90
C PRO A 38 2.74 -16.05 -9.82
N LEU A 39 2.62 -14.78 -9.41
CA LEU A 39 3.49 -14.18 -8.40
C LEU A 39 3.07 -14.56 -6.98
N VAL A 40 1.77 -14.73 -6.75
CA VAL A 40 1.19 -15.11 -5.47
C VAL A 40 0.20 -16.28 -5.64
N THR A 41 -0.19 -16.89 -4.53
CA THR A 41 -1.10 -18.05 -4.55
C THR A 41 -2.49 -17.70 -4.00
N SER A 42 -3.50 -18.48 -4.40
CA SER A 42 -4.85 -18.33 -3.84
C SER A 42 -4.93 -18.67 -2.35
N GLY A 43 -4.01 -19.48 -1.84
CA GLY A 43 -3.91 -19.78 -0.42
C GLY A 43 -3.54 -18.54 0.39
N GLU A 44 -2.48 -17.84 -0.04
CA GLU A 44 -2.05 -16.56 0.57
C GLU A 44 -3.16 -15.50 0.49
N ILE A 45 -3.84 -15.39 -0.67
CA ILE A 45 -4.95 -14.45 -0.86
C ILE A 45 -6.12 -14.74 0.10
N LYS A 46 -6.51 -16.01 0.23
CA LYS A 46 -7.59 -16.42 1.16
C LYS A 46 -7.20 -16.15 2.61
N HIS A 47 -5.94 -16.39 2.96
CA HIS A 47 -5.42 -16.11 4.30
C HIS A 47 -5.49 -14.62 4.61
N LEU A 48 -4.94 -13.78 3.73
CA LEU A 48 -5.02 -12.31 3.86
C LEU A 48 -6.46 -11.80 3.97
N LYS A 49 -7.39 -12.35 3.17
CA LYS A 49 -8.80 -11.96 3.23
C LYS A 49 -9.41 -12.22 4.63
N ASN A 50 -9.07 -13.36 5.25
CA ASN A 50 -9.50 -13.67 6.59
C ASN A 50 -8.88 -12.73 7.63
N GLU A 51 -7.62 -12.40 7.50
CA GLU A 51 -6.95 -11.44 8.40
C GLU A 51 -7.53 -10.03 8.26
N ILE A 52 -7.82 -9.56 7.03
CA ILE A 52 -8.51 -8.28 6.81
C ILE A 52 -9.88 -8.27 7.48
N ALA A 53 -10.61 -9.39 7.48
CA ALA A 53 -11.87 -9.51 8.21
C ALA A 53 -11.65 -9.35 9.72
N GLN A 54 -10.58 -9.92 10.30
CA GLN A 54 -10.24 -9.73 11.71
C GLN A 54 -9.91 -8.27 12.01
N ALA A 55 -9.17 -7.59 11.11
CA ALA A 55 -8.89 -6.17 11.27
C ALA A 55 -10.17 -5.32 11.23
N GLY A 56 -11.12 -5.66 10.35
CA GLY A 56 -12.44 -5.00 10.30
C GLY A 56 -13.26 -5.15 11.58
N ARG A 57 -13.07 -6.24 12.32
CA ARG A 57 -13.69 -6.50 13.63
C ARG A 57 -12.90 -5.93 14.82
N GLY A 58 -11.72 -5.35 14.59
CA GLY A 58 -10.86 -4.82 15.63
C GLY A 58 -9.97 -5.85 16.33
N ASN A 59 -9.88 -7.08 15.83
CA ASN A 59 -9.05 -8.15 16.40
C ASN A 59 -7.60 -8.15 15.87
N ALA A 60 -7.34 -7.43 14.82
CA ALA A 60 -6.02 -7.23 14.22
C ALA A 60 -5.91 -5.80 13.69
N PHE A 61 -4.71 -5.40 13.21
CA PHE A 61 -4.50 -4.09 12.63
C PHE A 61 -3.60 -4.19 11.39
N ILE A 62 -3.96 -3.48 10.31
CA ILE A 62 -3.24 -3.49 9.05
C ILE A 62 -2.20 -2.36 9.06
N LEU A 63 -0.95 -2.71 8.86
CA LEU A 63 0.12 -1.81 8.47
C LEU A 63 0.42 -2.02 6.99
N GLN A 64 -0.02 -1.10 6.15
CA GLN A 64 0.33 -1.09 4.73
C GLN A 64 1.28 0.08 4.45
N GLY A 65 2.41 -0.20 3.80
CA GLY A 65 3.40 0.84 3.51
C GLY A 65 4.35 0.48 2.39
N GLY A 66 5.05 1.47 1.87
CA GLY A 66 6.08 1.35 0.85
C GLY A 66 6.08 2.50 -0.13
N ASP A 67 6.69 2.33 -1.29
CA ASP A 67 6.87 3.40 -2.25
C ASP A 67 5.57 3.96 -2.83
N CYS A 68 5.63 5.23 -3.23
CA CYS A 68 4.60 5.86 -4.03
C CYS A 68 4.50 5.20 -5.41
N ALA A 69 5.63 5.04 -6.10
CA ALA A 69 5.83 4.20 -7.28
C ALA A 69 7.23 3.61 -7.21
N GLU A 70 7.35 2.31 -7.46
CA GLU A 70 8.64 1.64 -7.57
C GLU A 70 9.28 1.93 -8.91
N SER A 71 10.61 1.98 -8.93
CA SER A 71 11.43 1.94 -10.14
C SER A 71 11.98 0.54 -10.36
N PHE A 72 12.23 0.16 -11.62
CA PHE A 72 12.98 -1.07 -11.91
C PHE A 72 14.39 -1.06 -11.32
N ASN A 73 14.96 0.12 -11.13
CA ASN A 73 16.24 0.31 -10.45
C ASN A 73 16.19 -0.03 -8.96
N ASP A 74 15.00 -0.11 -8.36
CA ASP A 74 14.82 -0.50 -6.94
C ASP A 74 14.88 -2.01 -6.74
N CYS A 75 14.87 -2.82 -7.81
CA CYS A 75 15.02 -4.27 -7.74
C CYS A 75 16.48 -4.66 -7.41
N ARG A 76 16.96 -4.18 -6.24
CA ARG A 76 18.29 -4.45 -5.68
C ARG A 76 18.19 -4.89 -4.23
N SER A 77 19.09 -5.77 -3.81
CA SER A 77 19.05 -6.39 -2.48
C SER A 77 18.97 -5.37 -1.34
N GLU A 78 19.78 -4.31 -1.38
CA GLU A 78 19.80 -3.28 -0.35
C GLU A 78 18.47 -2.54 -0.24
N VAL A 79 17.93 -2.09 -1.38
CA VAL A 79 16.65 -1.34 -1.42
C VAL A 79 15.49 -2.20 -0.94
N ILE A 80 15.41 -3.46 -1.39
CA ILE A 80 14.35 -4.39 -0.97
C ILE A 80 14.47 -4.69 0.52
N SER A 81 15.69 -4.91 1.03
CA SER A 81 15.93 -5.17 2.45
C SER A 81 15.54 -3.98 3.32
N ASN A 82 15.90 -2.74 2.92
CA ASN A 82 15.55 -1.53 3.66
C ASN A 82 14.03 -1.31 3.71
N LYS A 83 13.32 -1.54 2.59
CA LYS A 83 11.85 -1.45 2.53
C LYS A 83 11.18 -2.50 3.43
N LEU A 84 11.64 -3.74 3.41
CA LEU A 84 11.13 -4.79 4.28
C LEU A 84 11.39 -4.46 5.75
N LYS A 85 12.61 -4.04 6.08
CA LYS A 85 13.06 -3.72 7.42
C LYS A 85 12.20 -2.65 8.08
N ILE A 86 11.95 -1.52 7.41
CA ILE A 86 11.14 -0.44 8.02
C ILE A 86 9.71 -0.90 8.33
N ILE A 87 9.06 -1.69 7.45
CA ILE A 87 7.72 -2.22 7.71
C ILE A 87 7.73 -3.19 8.90
N LEU A 88 8.75 -4.04 9.01
CA LEU A 88 8.89 -4.96 10.14
C LEU A 88 9.09 -4.21 11.45
N GLN A 89 9.94 -3.19 11.49
CA GLN A 89 10.19 -2.38 12.69
C GLN A 89 8.95 -1.59 13.13
N MET A 90 8.25 -0.93 12.19
CA MET A 90 6.97 -0.30 12.49
C MET A 90 5.96 -1.30 13.04
N SER A 91 5.90 -2.51 12.46
CA SER A 91 4.97 -3.54 12.91
C SER A 91 5.26 -4.01 14.33
N LEU A 92 6.52 -4.04 14.75
CA LEU A 92 6.92 -4.38 16.11
C LEU A 92 6.45 -3.32 17.12
N ILE A 93 6.68 -2.04 16.80
CA ILE A 93 6.21 -0.92 17.61
C ILE A 93 4.67 -0.98 17.77
N LEU A 94 3.96 -1.20 16.66
CA LEU A 94 2.50 -1.29 16.69
C LEU A 94 2.00 -2.52 17.43
N LEU A 95 2.65 -3.68 17.28
CA LEU A 95 2.34 -4.89 18.05
C LEU A 95 2.42 -4.63 19.55
N TYR A 96 3.50 -3.96 19.99
CA TYR A 96 3.71 -3.60 21.38
C TYR A 96 2.64 -2.61 21.90
N GLY A 97 2.29 -1.61 21.08
CA GLY A 97 1.33 -0.58 21.46
C GLY A 97 -0.12 -1.04 21.46
N LEU A 98 -0.54 -1.72 20.40
CA LEU A 98 -1.93 -2.12 20.18
C LEU A 98 -2.31 -3.43 20.87
N ARG A 99 -1.32 -4.26 21.24
CA ARG A 99 -1.56 -5.61 21.80
C ARG A 99 -2.44 -6.49 20.91
N LYS A 100 -2.31 -6.34 19.59
CA LYS A 100 -3.08 -7.06 18.57
C LYS A 100 -2.15 -7.52 17.45
N PRO A 101 -2.48 -8.61 16.75
CA PRO A 101 -1.74 -9.02 15.56
C PRO A 101 -1.66 -7.89 14.53
N ILE A 102 -0.50 -7.72 13.91
CA ILE A 102 -0.26 -6.73 12.85
C ILE A 102 -0.16 -7.46 11.51
N ILE A 103 -1.01 -7.08 10.58
CA ILE A 103 -1.03 -7.59 9.20
C ILE A 103 -0.15 -6.67 8.37
N ARG A 104 0.94 -7.21 7.83
CA ARG A 104 1.97 -6.46 7.10
C ARG A 104 1.73 -6.56 5.61
N ILE A 105 1.46 -5.43 4.98
CA ILE A 105 1.20 -5.35 3.54
C ILE A 105 2.17 -4.34 2.93
N GLY A 106 3.08 -4.80 2.08
CA GLY A 106 4.00 -3.94 1.35
C GLY A 106 3.38 -3.37 0.09
N ARG A 107 3.58 -2.08 -0.16
CA ARG A 107 3.46 -1.48 -1.49
C ARG A 107 4.77 -1.76 -2.22
N ILE A 108 4.95 -3.00 -2.64
CA ILE A 108 6.20 -3.54 -3.17
C ILE A 108 5.92 -4.69 -4.12
N ALA A 109 6.84 -4.95 -5.03
CA ALA A 109 6.78 -6.02 -6.02
C ALA A 109 5.59 -5.87 -6.99
N GLY A 110 5.39 -4.67 -7.52
CA GLY A 110 4.34 -4.41 -8.51
C GLY A 110 3.84 -2.99 -8.60
N GLN A 111 4.22 -2.07 -7.69
CA GLN A 111 3.77 -0.68 -7.72
C GLN A 111 4.54 0.14 -8.78
N TYR A 112 4.60 -0.37 -10.03
CA TYR A 112 5.33 0.28 -11.13
C TYR A 112 4.46 1.20 -11.99
N ALA A 113 3.15 1.30 -11.72
CA ALA A 113 2.23 2.20 -12.40
C ALA A 113 1.87 3.41 -11.54
N LYS A 114 1.70 4.58 -12.16
CA LYS A 114 1.30 5.81 -11.48
C LYS A 114 0.21 6.55 -12.26
N PRO A 115 -0.96 6.85 -11.66
CA PRO A 115 -1.96 7.70 -12.27
C PRO A 115 -1.48 9.15 -12.34
N ARG A 116 -1.79 9.83 -13.42
CA ARG A 116 -1.38 11.23 -13.66
C ARG A 116 -2.60 12.13 -13.77
N SER A 117 -2.43 13.37 -13.32
CA SER A 117 -3.47 14.42 -13.49
C SER A 117 -3.53 15.00 -14.90
N SER A 118 -2.44 14.85 -15.67
CA SER A 118 -2.37 15.25 -17.08
C SER A 118 -1.71 14.16 -17.89
N ASP A 119 -2.15 13.98 -19.12
CA ASP A 119 -1.59 13.03 -20.08
C ASP A 119 -0.24 13.49 -20.63
N TYR A 120 0.05 14.78 -20.50
CA TYR A 120 1.25 15.41 -21.02
C TYR A 120 1.94 16.29 -19.97
N GLU A 121 3.25 16.39 -20.08
CA GLU A 121 4.12 17.29 -19.31
C GLU A 121 4.83 18.24 -20.26
N THR A 122 4.99 19.52 -19.86
CA THR A 122 5.72 20.52 -20.63
C THR A 122 6.91 21.03 -19.82
N ILE A 123 8.12 20.83 -20.35
CA ILE A 123 9.37 21.31 -19.75
C ILE A 123 10.12 22.12 -20.83
N ASN A 124 10.50 23.35 -20.52
CA ASN A 124 11.24 24.24 -21.42
C ASN A 124 10.59 24.38 -22.83
N GLY A 125 9.26 24.42 -22.90
CA GLY A 125 8.51 24.54 -24.14
C GLY A 125 8.36 23.25 -24.97
N VAL A 126 8.94 22.14 -24.53
CA VAL A 126 8.73 20.82 -25.13
C VAL A 126 7.63 20.10 -24.40
N THR A 127 6.63 19.56 -25.12
CA THR A 127 5.52 18.80 -24.56
C THR A 127 5.67 17.33 -24.94
N LEU A 128 5.72 16.45 -23.92
CA LEU A 128 5.84 15.01 -24.08
C LEU A 128 4.78 14.28 -23.21
N PRO A 129 4.47 13.00 -23.50
CA PRO A 129 3.64 12.19 -22.62
C PRO A 129 4.17 12.16 -21.19
N SER A 130 3.26 12.19 -20.22
CA SER A 130 3.62 12.11 -18.80
C SER A 130 4.29 10.78 -18.47
N TYR A 131 5.25 10.80 -17.55
CA TYR A 131 5.77 9.58 -16.96
C TYR A 131 4.66 8.87 -16.15
N ARG A 132 4.31 7.66 -16.54
CA ARG A 132 3.21 6.86 -15.96
C ARG A 132 3.70 5.67 -15.13
N GLY A 133 5.00 5.65 -14.81
CA GLY A 133 5.66 4.55 -14.11
C GLY A 133 6.38 3.59 -15.07
N ASP A 134 7.37 2.91 -14.53
CA ASP A 134 8.32 2.08 -15.31
C ASP A 134 7.62 0.93 -16.07
N ILE A 135 6.44 0.51 -15.66
CA ILE A 135 5.63 -0.47 -16.39
C ILE A 135 5.10 0.06 -17.74
N VAL A 136 5.05 1.39 -17.93
CA VAL A 136 4.50 2.04 -19.11
C VAL A 136 5.59 2.69 -19.96
N ASN A 137 6.42 3.55 -19.33
CA ASN A 137 7.44 4.37 -20.00
C ASN A 137 8.54 4.77 -19.01
N SER A 138 9.60 5.38 -19.51
CA SER A 138 10.75 5.77 -18.69
C SER A 138 10.68 7.23 -18.22
N PRO A 139 11.34 7.59 -17.09
CA PRO A 139 11.25 8.93 -16.50
C PRO A 139 12.02 10.01 -17.27
N GLU A 140 12.99 9.64 -18.13
CA GLU A 140 13.78 10.58 -18.92
C GLU A 140 12.87 11.42 -19.82
N PHE A 141 13.11 12.74 -19.88
CA PHE A 141 12.29 13.65 -20.67
C PHE A 141 12.75 13.70 -22.14
N THR A 142 12.58 12.58 -22.84
CA THR A 142 12.83 12.43 -24.29
C THR A 142 11.64 11.75 -24.96
N ALA A 143 11.42 12.01 -26.24
CA ALA A 143 10.29 11.43 -26.97
C ALA A 143 10.30 9.88 -26.90
N THR A 144 11.46 9.28 -27.15
CA THR A 144 11.62 7.81 -27.13
C THR A 144 11.39 7.22 -25.72
N ALA A 145 11.90 7.87 -24.67
CA ALA A 145 11.73 7.38 -23.30
C ALA A 145 10.28 7.48 -22.82
N ARG A 146 9.54 8.50 -23.29
CA ARG A 146 8.14 8.72 -22.88
C ARG A 146 7.12 7.97 -23.73
N GLU A 147 7.55 7.30 -24.78
CA GLU A 147 6.67 6.43 -25.57
C GLU A 147 6.32 5.16 -24.78
N PRO A 148 5.02 4.81 -24.63
CA PRO A 148 4.61 3.57 -23.96
C PRO A 148 5.15 2.32 -24.68
N ASN A 149 5.82 1.43 -23.92
CA ASN A 149 6.46 0.25 -24.46
C ASN A 149 5.92 -1.04 -23.82
N PRO A 150 5.20 -1.90 -24.57
CA PRO A 150 4.61 -3.13 -24.02
C PRO A 150 5.62 -4.09 -23.38
N LYS A 151 6.89 -4.10 -23.82
CA LYS A 151 7.93 -4.97 -23.24
C LYS A 151 8.23 -4.68 -21.77
N LEU A 152 7.93 -3.46 -21.30
CA LEU A 152 8.09 -3.08 -19.90
C LEU A 152 7.18 -3.89 -18.97
N LEU A 153 6.06 -4.43 -19.46
CA LEU A 153 5.20 -5.33 -18.70
C LEU A 153 5.93 -6.63 -18.29
N LEU A 154 6.75 -7.20 -19.18
CA LEU A 154 7.59 -8.37 -18.88
C LEU A 154 8.70 -8.02 -17.89
N GLN A 155 9.28 -6.84 -18.01
CA GLN A 155 10.29 -6.37 -17.08
C GLN A 155 9.68 -6.15 -15.69
N ALA A 156 8.49 -5.55 -15.61
CA ALA A 156 7.74 -5.36 -14.36
C ALA A 156 7.46 -6.72 -13.67
N TYR A 157 7.02 -7.71 -14.45
CA TYR A 157 6.84 -9.07 -13.93
C TYR A 157 8.15 -9.65 -13.39
N SER A 158 9.25 -9.52 -14.13
CA SER A 158 10.56 -10.06 -13.72
C SER A 158 11.06 -9.41 -12.43
N CYS A 159 10.98 -8.07 -12.33
CA CYS A 159 11.33 -7.34 -11.12
C CYS A 159 10.42 -7.73 -9.93
N SER A 160 9.11 -7.87 -10.17
CA SER A 160 8.17 -8.32 -9.13
C SER A 160 8.50 -9.73 -8.63
N ALA A 161 8.79 -10.65 -9.53
CA ALA A 161 9.15 -12.04 -9.20
C ALA A 161 10.45 -12.12 -8.39
N MET A 162 11.49 -11.38 -8.80
CA MET A 162 12.76 -11.32 -8.08
C MET A 162 12.60 -10.70 -6.70
N THR A 163 11.87 -9.61 -6.59
CA THR A 163 11.60 -8.92 -5.32
C THR A 163 10.83 -9.83 -4.36
N LEU A 164 9.75 -10.48 -4.81
CA LEU A 164 8.98 -11.43 -4.00
C LEU A 164 9.82 -12.63 -3.56
N ASN A 165 10.60 -13.21 -4.46
CA ASN A 165 11.49 -14.33 -4.13
C ASN A 165 12.51 -13.92 -3.06
N PHE A 166 13.11 -12.74 -3.20
CA PHE A 166 14.09 -12.26 -2.24
C PHE A 166 13.47 -11.93 -0.88
N ILE A 167 12.28 -11.32 -0.84
CA ILE A 167 11.54 -11.10 0.41
C ILE A 167 11.26 -12.44 1.11
N ARG A 168 10.74 -13.44 0.39
CA ARG A 168 10.48 -14.77 0.96
C ARG A 168 11.76 -15.41 1.50
N ALA A 169 12.87 -15.30 0.76
CA ALA A 169 14.16 -15.81 1.22
C ALA A 169 14.67 -15.09 2.49
N LEU A 170 14.50 -13.79 2.59
CA LEU A 170 14.85 -13.01 3.79
C LEU A 170 14.01 -13.44 4.99
N LEU A 171 12.69 -13.58 4.82
CA LEU A 171 11.78 -13.98 5.89
C LEU A 171 12.04 -15.41 6.37
N ASP A 172 12.23 -16.36 5.44
CA ASP A 172 12.58 -17.75 5.77
C ASP A 172 13.99 -17.86 6.36
N GLY A 173 14.91 -16.98 5.98
CA GLY A 173 16.29 -16.91 6.49
C GLY A 173 16.42 -16.26 7.88
N GLY A 174 15.32 -15.85 8.51
CA GLY A 174 15.30 -15.27 9.86
C GLY A 174 15.58 -13.76 9.90
N PHE A 175 15.50 -13.07 8.78
CA PHE A 175 15.61 -11.60 8.72
C PHE A 175 14.53 -10.89 9.57
N ALA A 176 13.36 -11.52 9.71
CA ALA A 176 12.24 -11.07 10.52
C ALA A 176 12.06 -11.93 11.78
N ASP A 177 13.13 -12.58 12.28
CA ASP A 177 13.06 -13.39 13.49
C ASP A 177 12.74 -12.50 14.68
N LEU A 178 11.53 -12.60 15.19
CA LEU A 178 11.07 -11.86 16.37
C LEU A 178 11.82 -12.25 17.64
N HIS A 179 12.49 -13.42 17.67
CA HIS A 179 13.33 -13.83 18.79
C HIS A 179 14.69 -13.11 18.83
N HIS A 180 15.05 -12.39 17.76
CA HIS A 180 16.31 -11.65 17.67
C HIS A 180 16.10 -10.26 17.06
N PRO A 181 15.25 -9.40 17.65
CA PRO A 181 14.99 -8.06 17.13
C PRO A 181 16.24 -7.17 17.14
N GLN A 182 17.25 -7.48 17.98
CA GLN A 182 18.56 -6.83 17.97
C GLN A 182 19.33 -7.07 16.66
N ARG A 183 19.03 -8.10 15.88
CA ARG A 183 19.61 -8.33 14.54
C ARG A 183 18.99 -7.42 13.46
N TRP A 184 17.96 -6.71 13.81
CA TRP A 184 17.28 -5.79 12.92
C TRP A 184 18.02 -4.46 12.84
N ASP A 185 19.30 -4.48 12.64
CA ASP A 185 20.21 -3.34 12.43
C ASP A 185 19.58 -1.97 12.82
N LEU A 186 19.87 -1.55 14.03
CA LEU A 186 19.35 -0.32 14.64
C LEU A 186 20.18 0.92 14.28
N GLY A 187 21.14 0.81 13.36
CA GLY A 187 22.10 1.87 13.04
C GLY A 187 21.46 3.22 12.71
N PHE A 188 20.23 3.24 12.20
CA PHE A 188 19.54 4.48 11.93
C PHE A 188 18.70 5.03 13.10
N VAL A 189 18.46 4.24 14.13
CA VAL A 189 17.85 4.73 15.38
C VAL A 189 18.87 5.48 16.23
N GLU A 190 20.16 5.31 15.97
CA GLU A 190 21.24 5.90 16.78
C GLU A 190 21.18 7.43 16.88
N HIS A 191 20.62 8.08 15.90
CA HIS A 191 20.50 9.54 15.85
C HIS A 191 19.08 10.05 16.14
N SER A 192 18.09 9.16 16.33
CA SER A 192 16.72 9.54 16.64
C SER A 192 16.59 10.01 18.09
N PRO A 193 15.87 11.13 18.35
CA PRO A 193 15.48 11.54 19.70
C PRO A 193 14.69 10.46 20.45
N GLN A 194 14.06 9.53 19.72
CA GLN A 194 13.23 8.45 20.27
C GLN A 194 13.99 7.12 20.43
N LYS A 195 15.32 7.13 20.30
CA LYS A 195 16.18 5.94 20.44
C LYS A 195 15.88 5.13 21.70
N ASN A 196 15.80 5.81 22.83
CA ASN A 196 15.59 5.15 24.12
C ASN A 196 14.21 4.50 24.22
N GLU A 197 13.18 5.11 23.65
CA GLU A 197 11.85 4.56 23.63
C GLU A 197 11.76 3.34 22.70
N TYR A 198 12.34 3.43 21.52
CA TYR A 198 12.43 2.30 20.60
C TYR A 198 13.19 1.12 21.24
N GLN A 199 14.35 1.39 21.87
CA GLN A 199 15.10 0.36 22.57
C GLN A 199 14.28 -0.30 23.67
N HIS A 200 13.57 0.49 24.47
CA HIS A 200 12.69 -0.05 25.52
C HIS A 200 11.57 -0.95 24.94
N ILE A 201 11.02 -0.63 23.77
CA ILE A 201 10.03 -1.47 23.08
C ILE A 201 10.68 -2.79 22.67
N VAL A 202 11.88 -2.75 22.08
CA VAL A 202 12.63 -3.95 21.67
C VAL A 202 12.92 -4.84 22.87
N ASP A 203 13.49 -4.28 23.93
CA ASP A 203 13.85 -5.01 25.17
C ASP A 203 12.59 -5.67 25.80
N SER A 204 11.47 -4.95 25.84
CA SER A 204 10.20 -5.48 26.37
C SER A 204 9.64 -6.65 25.55
N ILE A 205 9.89 -6.69 24.26
CA ILE A 205 9.46 -7.78 23.39
C ILE A 205 10.39 -8.98 23.57
N GLU A 206 11.71 -8.76 23.68
CA GLU A 206 12.69 -9.81 23.97
C GLU A 206 12.36 -10.51 25.30
N ASP A 207 12.16 -9.74 26.38
CA ASP A 207 11.77 -10.26 27.68
C ASP A 207 10.49 -11.12 27.62
N ALA A 208 9.49 -10.67 26.86
CA ALA A 208 8.23 -11.42 26.70
C ALA A 208 8.43 -12.72 25.92
N LEU A 209 9.26 -12.73 24.88
CA LEU A 209 9.57 -13.92 24.10
C LEU A 209 10.42 -14.92 24.90
N ASP A 210 11.41 -14.45 25.66
CA ASP A 210 12.24 -15.27 26.54
C ASP A 210 11.38 -15.93 27.64
N PHE A 211 10.42 -15.20 28.20
CA PHE A 211 9.46 -15.74 29.16
C PHE A 211 8.60 -16.85 28.54
N LEU A 212 8.07 -16.66 27.33
CA LEU A 212 7.30 -17.69 26.63
C LEU A 212 8.14 -18.93 26.33
N ASN A 213 9.37 -18.77 25.88
CA ASN A 213 10.31 -19.86 25.63
C ASN A 213 10.64 -20.65 26.90
N ALA A 214 10.73 -19.96 28.04
CA ALA A 214 11.01 -20.60 29.34
C ALA A 214 9.82 -21.46 29.85
N ILE A 215 8.58 -21.05 29.54
CA ILE A 215 7.37 -21.80 29.93
C ILE A 215 7.18 -23.04 29.06
N ASP A 216 7.24 -22.89 27.73
CA ASP A 216 6.85 -23.98 26.82
C ASP A 216 7.97 -24.98 26.52
N GLY A 217 9.23 -24.66 26.79
CA GLY A 217 10.38 -25.51 26.46
C GLY A 217 10.47 -25.87 24.95
N ILE A 218 9.60 -25.32 24.16
CA ILE A 218 9.44 -25.55 22.70
C ILE A 218 9.72 -24.24 21.99
N ARG A 219 10.81 -24.21 21.25
CA ARG A 219 10.98 -23.18 20.18
C ARG A 219 9.86 -23.41 19.17
N SER A 220 8.73 -22.75 19.33
CA SER A 220 7.64 -22.83 18.37
C SER A 220 8.10 -22.16 17.07
N SER A 221 8.49 -22.97 16.10
CA SER A 221 8.82 -22.51 14.73
C SER A 221 7.66 -21.76 14.07
N SER A 222 6.45 -21.85 14.63
CA SER A 222 5.26 -21.13 14.14
C SER A 222 5.22 -19.66 14.60
N ILE A 223 5.88 -19.30 15.71
CA ILE A 223 5.96 -17.91 16.19
C ILE A 223 7.03 -17.13 15.41
N SER A 224 8.01 -17.81 14.82
CA SER A 224 9.11 -17.17 14.07
C SER A 224 8.74 -16.76 12.65
N LYS A 225 7.65 -17.26 12.08
CA LYS A 225 7.24 -16.88 10.71
C LYS A 225 6.32 -15.69 10.73
N VAL A 226 6.80 -14.63 10.10
CA VAL A 226 6.04 -13.39 9.89
C VAL A 226 5.42 -13.43 8.51
N ASP A 227 4.09 -13.37 8.42
CA ASP A 227 3.40 -13.21 7.16
C ASP A 227 3.63 -11.80 6.60
N PHE A 228 3.92 -11.74 5.31
CA PHE A 228 4.13 -10.50 4.58
C PHE A 228 3.44 -10.58 3.22
N TYR A 229 2.54 -9.65 2.97
CA TYR A 229 1.76 -9.58 1.75
C TYR A 229 2.21 -8.40 0.89
N THR A 230 1.93 -8.49 -0.41
CA THR A 230 2.20 -7.42 -1.36
C THR A 230 0.92 -6.80 -1.88
N SER A 231 1.02 -5.57 -2.32
CA SER A 231 -0.09 -4.80 -2.84
C SER A 231 0.38 -3.76 -3.85
N HIS A 232 -0.45 -3.47 -4.85
CA HIS A 232 -0.23 -2.36 -5.78
C HIS A 232 -1.56 -1.83 -6.36
N GLU A 233 -1.51 -0.64 -6.97
CA GLU A 233 -2.63 -0.11 -7.72
C GLU A 233 -2.82 -0.92 -9.01
N ALA A 234 -3.98 -1.54 -9.17
CA ALA A 234 -4.32 -2.31 -10.38
C ALA A 234 -4.64 -1.35 -11.54
N LEU A 235 -3.68 -0.50 -11.90
CA LEU A 235 -3.86 0.56 -12.87
C LEU A 235 -3.74 0.06 -14.31
N HIS A 236 -2.80 -0.86 -14.57
CA HIS A 236 -2.53 -1.40 -15.90
C HIS A 236 -3.28 -2.72 -16.15
N LEU A 237 -4.54 -2.62 -16.58
CA LEU A 237 -5.45 -3.77 -16.65
C LEU A 237 -5.01 -4.90 -17.59
N HIS A 238 -4.23 -4.64 -18.63
CA HIS A 238 -3.66 -5.71 -19.46
C HIS A 238 -2.67 -6.58 -18.67
N TYR A 239 -1.88 -5.98 -17.78
CA TYR A 239 -0.97 -6.70 -16.88
C TYR A 239 -1.77 -7.53 -15.86
N GLU A 240 -2.76 -6.93 -15.24
CA GLU A 240 -3.62 -7.60 -14.26
C GLU A 240 -4.40 -8.76 -14.88
N GLN A 241 -4.97 -8.54 -16.06
CA GLN A 241 -5.64 -9.57 -16.85
C GLN A 241 -4.72 -10.75 -17.16
N ALA A 242 -3.51 -10.46 -17.63
CA ALA A 242 -2.52 -11.48 -17.99
C ALA A 242 -2.13 -12.40 -16.81
N LEU A 243 -2.20 -11.91 -15.58
CA LEU A 243 -1.87 -12.65 -14.36
C LEU A 243 -3.11 -13.15 -13.60
N THR A 244 -4.31 -13.02 -14.17
CA THR A 244 -5.55 -13.54 -13.58
C THR A 244 -5.82 -14.96 -14.08
N ARG A 245 -6.14 -15.87 -13.15
CA ARG A 245 -6.36 -17.30 -13.42
C ARG A 245 -7.68 -17.78 -12.83
N GLN A 246 -8.35 -18.65 -13.57
CA GLN A 246 -9.39 -19.49 -13.00
C GLN A 246 -8.77 -20.73 -12.39
N LEU A 247 -9.08 -21.00 -11.14
CA LEU A 247 -8.52 -22.14 -10.42
C LEU A 247 -9.53 -23.30 -10.37
N LYS A 248 -9.13 -24.42 -9.76
CA LYS A 248 -9.95 -25.65 -9.70
C LYS A 248 -11.26 -25.48 -8.95
N ASP A 249 -11.39 -24.45 -8.12
CA ASP A 249 -12.65 -24.08 -7.44
C ASP A 249 -13.61 -23.28 -8.35
N GLY A 250 -13.28 -23.13 -9.63
CA GLY A 250 -14.05 -22.37 -10.62
C GLY A 250 -14.00 -20.85 -10.43
N LYS A 251 -13.25 -20.35 -9.44
CA LYS A 251 -13.16 -18.93 -9.11
C LYS A 251 -11.94 -18.29 -9.75
N TRP A 252 -12.05 -16.99 -10.01
CA TRP A 252 -10.99 -16.21 -10.61
C TRP A 252 -10.18 -15.45 -9.55
N TYR A 253 -8.87 -15.51 -9.67
CA TYR A 253 -7.93 -14.84 -8.78
C TYR A 253 -6.97 -13.99 -9.60
N ASN A 254 -6.81 -12.73 -9.23
CA ASN A 254 -5.68 -11.93 -9.68
C ASN A 254 -4.45 -12.39 -8.88
N LEU A 255 -3.47 -12.95 -9.57
CA LEU A 255 -2.28 -13.52 -8.97
C LEU A 255 -1.02 -12.66 -9.22
N SER A 256 -1.22 -11.38 -9.58
CA SER A 256 -0.16 -10.38 -9.67
C SER A 256 0.27 -9.88 -8.30
N THR A 257 -0.66 -9.87 -7.34
CA THR A 257 -0.45 -9.41 -5.97
C THR A 257 -1.52 -9.98 -5.03
N HIS A 258 -1.31 -9.88 -3.72
CA HIS A 258 -2.29 -10.33 -2.73
C HIS A 258 -3.48 -9.36 -2.64
N LEU A 259 -3.21 -8.05 -2.63
CA LEU A 259 -4.19 -6.99 -2.45
C LEU A 259 -4.08 -5.93 -3.55
N PRO A 260 -4.77 -6.09 -4.68
CA PRO A 260 -4.91 -5.03 -5.67
C PRO A 260 -5.83 -3.92 -5.16
N TRP A 261 -5.56 -2.65 -5.50
CA TRP A 261 -6.46 -1.56 -5.17
C TRP A 261 -6.81 -0.67 -6.38
N ILE A 262 -7.92 0.05 -6.25
CA ILE A 262 -8.37 1.07 -7.20
C ILE A 262 -8.02 2.45 -6.63
N GLY A 263 -7.35 3.28 -7.43
CA GLY A 263 -7.05 4.67 -7.10
C GLY A 263 -8.29 5.56 -7.16
N MET A 264 -8.23 6.73 -6.52
CA MET A 264 -9.34 7.69 -6.51
C MET A 264 -9.79 8.12 -7.93
N ARG A 265 -8.84 8.22 -8.88
CA ARG A 265 -9.14 8.63 -10.25
C ARG A 265 -9.83 7.56 -11.09
N THR A 266 -9.72 6.30 -10.68
CA THR A 266 -10.22 5.14 -11.40
C THR A 266 -11.39 4.44 -10.69
N ALA A 267 -11.79 4.91 -9.51
CA ALA A 267 -12.89 4.37 -8.71
C ALA A 267 -14.27 4.93 -9.14
N GLN A 268 -14.54 4.98 -10.45
CA GLN A 268 -15.86 5.34 -10.95
C GLN A 268 -16.73 4.08 -11.10
N THR A 269 -18.05 4.24 -10.95
CA THR A 269 -18.99 3.09 -10.97
C THR A 269 -19.07 2.40 -12.32
N ASP A 270 -18.76 3.12 -13.40
CA ASP A 270 -18.69 2.64 -14.79
C ASP A 270 -17.25 2.39 -15.27
N SER A 271 -16.27 2.37 -14.37
CA SER A 271 -14.86 2.20 -14.75
C SER A 271 -14.49 0.74 -15.02
N ALA A 272 -13.58 0.56 -15.97
CA ALA A 272 -12.94 -0.71 -16.28
C ALA A 272 -12.26 -1.34 -15.06
N HIS A 273 -11.69 -0.51 -14.16
CA HIS A 273 -10.99 -0.97 -12.96
C HIS A 273 -11.94 -1.60 -11.94
N LEU A 274 -13.09 -0.96 -11.68
CA LEU A 274 -14.09 -1.51 -10.76
C LEU A 274 -14.70 -2.78 -11.35
N GLU A 275 -15.02 -2.79 -12.66
CA GLU A 275 -15.50 -3.98 -13.37
C GLU A 275 -14.51 -5.14 -13.27
N PHE A 276 -13.23 -4.89 -13.50
CA PHE A 276 -12.20 -5.92 -13.41
C PHE A 276 -12.13 -6.51 -11.99
N LEU A 277 -12.00 -5.65 -10.97
CA LEU A 277 -11.80 -6.12 -9.61
C LEU A 277 -13.04 -6.74 -8.96
N ARG A 278 -14.28 -6.42 -9.43
CA ARG A 278 -15.49 -7.05 -8.87
C ARG A 278 -15.54 -8.55 -9.07
N GLY A 279 -14.88 -9.09 -10.10
CA GLY A 279 -14.95 -10.51 -10.45
C GLY A 279 -13.85 -11.39 -9.86
N VAL A 280 -12.76 -10.81 -9.34
CA VAL A 280 -11.69 -11.58 -8.72
C VAL A 280 -11.98 -11.86 -7.24
N GLN A 281 -11.43 -12.93 -6.69
CA GLN A 281 -11.65 -13.36 -5.29
C GLN A 281 -10.74 -12.68 -4.28
N ASN A 282 -9.75 -11.92 -4.74
CA ASN A 282 -8.85 -11.16 -3.87
C ASN A 282 -9.64 -10.22 -2.95
N PRO A 283 -9.15 -9.91 -1.75
CA PRO A 283 -9.53 -8.65 -1.12
C PRO A 283 -9.14 -7.50 -2.05
N ILE A 284 -9.94 -6.43 -2.06
CA ILE A 284 -9.68 -5.26 -2.91
C ILE A 284 -9.65 -3.99 -2.10
N GLY A 285 -8.70 -3.12 -2.40
CA GLY A 285 -8.64 -1.79 -1.82
C GLY A 285 -9.35 -0.76 -2.69
N ILE A 286 -9.99 0.23 -2.08
CA ILE A 286 -10.64 1.34 -2.80
C ILE A 286 -10.27 2.65 -2.12
N LYS A 287 -9.63 3.58 -2.86
CA LYS A 287 -9.26 4.91 -2.36
C LYS A 287 -10.46 5.85 -2.37
N ILE A 288 -10.71 6.48 -1.22
CA ILE A 288 -11.79 7.45 -1.01
C ILE A 288 -11.18 8.84 -0.80
N GLY A 289 -11.43 9.75 -1.72
CA GLY A 289 -10.96 11.13 -1.66
C GLY A 289 -12.04 12.12 -1.24
N PRO A 290 -11.70 13.44 -1.14
CA PRO A 290 -12.63 14.47 -0.68
C PRO A 290 -13.88 14.66 -1.55
N ALA A 291 -13.86 14.22 -2.79
CA ALA A 291 -15.01 14.30 -3.72
C ALA A 291 -15.98 13.11 -3.60
N ALA A 292 -15.69 12.12 -2.75
CA ALA A 292 -16.54 10.96 -2.57
C ALA A 292 -17.84 11.36 -1.85
N THR A 293 -18.99 10.96 -2.42
CA THR A 293 -20.31 11.16 -1.80
C THR A 293 -20.85 9.87 -1.19
N PRO A 294 -21.78 9.96 -0.24
CA PRO A 294 -22.49 8.79 0.27
C PRO A 294 -23.12 7.91 -0.82
N GLU A 295 -23.72 8.51 -1.84
CA GLU A 295 -24.38 7.83 -2.95
C GLU A 295 -23.38 7.04 -3.78
N TRP A 296 -22.27 7.68 -4.18
CA TRP A 296 -21.17 7.04 -4.89
C TRP A 296 -20.62 5.85 -4.08
N LEU A 297 -20.36 6.03 -2.77
CA LEU A 297 -19.82 4.96 -1.93
C LEU A 297 -20.78 3.77 -1.86
N SER A 298 -22.09 4.03 -1.70
CA SER A 298 -23.12 2.98 -1.66
C SER A 298 -23.15 2.17 -2.96
N GLU A 299 -23.07 2.84 -4.11
CA GLU A 299 -23.06 2.21 -5.41
C GLU A 299 -21.80 1.38 -5.64
N VAL A 300 -20.62 1.96 -5.37
CA VAL A 300 -19.33 1.25 -5.49
C VAL A 300 -19.30 0.00 -4.62
N LEU A 301 -19.76 0.07 -3.37
CA LEU A 301 -19.81 -1.09 -2.48
C LEU A 301 -20.76 -2.17 -2.98
N SER A 302 -21.91 -1.80 -3.56
CA SER A 302 -22.85 -2.76 -4.10
C SER A 302 -22.30 -3.53 -5.31
N ILE A 303 -21.40 -2.91 -6.08
CA ILE A 303 -20.68 -3.52 -7.20
C ILE A 303 -19.50 -4.36 -6.69
N ALA A 304 -18.71 -3.83 -5.78
CA ALA A 304 -17.46 -4.45 -5.31
C ALA A 304 -17.69 -5.65 -4.38
N ASN A 305 -18.77 -5.62 -3.58
CA ASN A 305 -19.08 -6.66 -2.58
C ASN A 305 -20.59 -6.99 -2.52
N PRO A 306 -21.19 -7.46 -3.63
CA PRO A 306 -22.64 -7.76 -3.67
C PRO A 306 -23.02 -8.92 -2.75
N GLN A 307 -22.08 -9.82 -2.45
CA GLN A 307 -22.28 -10.99 -1.58
C GLN A 307 -22.06 -10.69 -0.11
N LYS A 308 -21.67 -9.47 0.23
CA LYS A 308 -21.41 -9.00 1.58
C LYS A 308 -20.37 -9.86 2.32
N GLU A 309 -19.32 -10.23 1.62
CA GLU A 309 -18.22 -11.01 2.20
C GLU A 309 -17.35 -10.13 3.10
N GLU A 310 -17.06 -10.62 4.31
CA GLU A 310 -16.10 -9.98 5.20
C GLU A 310 -14.67 -10.09 4.65
N GLY A 311 -13.85 -9.07 4.91
CA GLY A 311 -12.48 -8.99 4.41
C GLY A 311 -12.36 -8.76 2.90
N ARG A 312 -13.49 -8.59 2.19
CA ARG A 312 -13.50 -8.37 0.74
C ARG A 312 -13.07 -6.97 0.36
N VAL A 313 -13.53 -5.95 1.08
CA VAL A 313 -13.29 -4.54 0.73
C VAL A 313 -12.53 -3.83 1.84
N LEU A 314 -11.42 -3.21 1.47
CA LEU A 314 -10.61 -2.33 2.30
C LEU A 314 -10.75 -0.89 1.76
N LEU A 315 -11.33 0.01 2.55
CA LEU A 315 -11.56 1.40 2.18
C LEU A 315 -10.41 2.26 2.69
N TYR A 316 -9.66 2.90 1.79
CA TYR A 316 -8.60 3.84 2.15
C TYR A 316 -9.12 5.26 2.13
N THR A 317 -9.35 5.85 3.30
CA THR A 317 -9.73 7.27 3.42
C THR A 317 -8.50 8.15 3.28
N ARG A 318 -8.56 9.12 2.35
CA ARG A 318 -7.49 10.09 2.10
C ARG A 318 -8.09 11.49 1.97
N LEU A 319 -8.57 12.01 3.08
CA LEU A 319 -9.45 13.17 3.12
C LEU A 319 -8.68 14.48 3.43
N GLY A 320 -7.50 14.36 4.05
CA GLY A 320 -6.69 15.48 4.52
C GLY A 320 -7.11 15.95 5.91
N ALA A 321 -6.14 16.35 6.73
CA ALA A 321 -6.34 16.77 8.11
C ALA A 321 -7.35 17.91 8.29
N LYS A 322 -7.54 18.75 7.25
CA LYS A 322 -8.46 19.90 7.29
C LYS A 322 -9.92 19.55 6.99
N LEU A 323 -10.19 18.37 6.45
CA LEU A 323 -11.51 18.03 5.91
C LEU A 323 -12.08 16.76 6.49
N ILE A 324 -11.28 15.94 7.14
CA ILE A 324 -11.66 14.59 7.59
C ILE A 324 -12.83 14.63 8.60
N ASP A 325 -12.86 15.58 9.50
CA ASP A 325 -13.90 15.76 10.52
C ASP A 325 -15.30 15.94 9.91
N ARG A 326 -15.37 16.60 8.76
CA ARG A 326 -16.62 16.84 8.03
C ARG A 326 -16.97 15.70 7.08
N LEU A 327 -15.95 15.08 6.42
CA LEU A 327 -16.17 14.16 5.32
C LEU A 327 -16.29 12.70 5.75
N LEU A 328 -15.59 12.26 6.78
CA LEU A 328 -15.58 10.87 7.20
C LEU A 328 -16.89 10.40 7.85
N PRO A 329 -17.55 11.17 8.75
CA PRO A 329 -18.76 10.71 9.42
C PRO A 329 -19.89 10.27 8.48
N PRO A 330 -20.30 11.03 7.43
CA PRO A 330 -21.36 10.60 6.53
C PRO A 330 -21.00 9.34 5.74
N LEU A 331 -19.72 9.09 5.46
CA LEU A 331 -19.27 7.86 4.78
C LEU A 331 -19.38 6.64 5.71
N ILE A 332 -19.03 6.78 6.99
CA ILE A 332 -19.20 5.73 8.00
C ILE A 332 -20.69 5.37 8.14
N ASP A 333 -21.58 6.36 8.22
CA ASP A 333 -23.02 6.14 8.30
C ASP A 333 -23.59 5.45 7.06
N THR A 334 -23.05 5.76 5.87
CA THR A 334 -23.44 5.11 4.61
C THR A 334 -23.07 3.63 4.63
N VAL A 335 -21.86 3.29 5.04
CA VAL A 335 -21.42 1.90 5.17
C VAL A 335 -22.30 1.16 6.17
N ARG A 336 -22.58 1.77 7.32
CA ARG A 336 -23.45 1.18 8.34
C ARG A 336 -24.87 0.88 7.81
N LYS A 337 -25.45 1.80 7.05
CA LYS A 337 -26.78 1.65 6.44
C LYS A 337 -26.80 0.58 5.35
N SER A 338 -25.73 0.45 4.57
CA SER A 338 -25.62 -0.55 3.49
C SER A 338 -25.58 -1.99 4.02
N LYS A 339 -25.11 -2.18 5.25
CA LYS A 339 -24.82 -3.49 5.85
C LYS A 339 -23.84 -4.33 5.01
N ILE A 340 -22.99 -3.68 4.22
CA ILE A 340 -21.90 -4.30 3.49
C ILE A 340 -20.66 -4.20 4.38
N PRO A 341 -20.05 -5.33 4.79
CA PRO A 341 -18.87 -5.29 5.63
C PRO A 341 -17.68 -4.70 4.86
N VAL A 342 -16.97 -3.79 5.53
CA VAL A 342 -15.73 -3.19 5.04
C VAL A 342 -14.70 -3.12 6.16
N THR A 343 -13.44 -3.08 5.80
CA THR A 343 -12.36 -2.70 6.72
C THR A 343 -11.89 -1.30 6.37
N TRP A 344 -11.84 -0.41 7.35
CA TRP A 344 -11.39 0.96 7.18
C TRP A 344 -9.88 1.08 7.39
N SER A 345 -9.21 1.82 6.52
CA SER A 345 -7.78 2.15 6.62
C SER A 345 -7.57 3.63 6.33
N CYS A 346 -6.82 4.32 7.16
CA CYS A 346 -6.47 5.72 6.93
C CYS A 346 -5.23 5.81 6.04
N ASP A 347 -5.33 6.57 4.94
CA ASP A 347 -4.21 7.01 4.10
C ASP A 347 -3.98 8.50 4.36
N PRO A 348 -3.19 8.87 5.36
CA PRO A 348 -3.00 10.26 5.74
C PRO A 348 -1.96 10.97 4.84
N MET A 349 -1.51 10.30 3.78
CA MET A 349 -0.47 10.83 2.90
C MET A 349 -1.05 11.71 1.79
N HIS A 350 -1.94 11.13 0.99
CA HIS A 350 -2.37 11.74 -0.28
C HIS A 350 -3.29 12.96 -0.11
N GLY A 351 -3.99 13.09 1.02
CA GLY A 351 -4.81 14.26 1.34
C GLY A 351 -4.01 15.47 1.86
N ASN A 352 -2.76 15.26 2.25
CA ASN A 352 -1.88 16.26 2.84
C ASN A 352 -0.67 16.62 1.97
N THR A 353 -0.70 16.28 0.69
CA THR A 353 0.34 16.69 -0.25
C THR A 353 0.16 18.15 -0.62
N GLU A 354 1.23 18.92 -0.52
CA GLU A 354 1.29 20.33 -0.90
C GLU A 354 2.52 20.62 -1.78
N THR A 355 2.57 21.81 -2.33
CA THR A 355 3.68 22.26 -3.17
C THR A 355 4.27 23.52 -2.54
N THR A 356 5.57 23.54 -2.33
CA THR A 356 6.31 24.69 -1.82
C THR A 356 6.36 25.82 -2.86
N GLU A 357 6.78 27.00 -2.45
CA GLU A 357 6.90 28.17 -3.35
C GLU A 357 7.82 27.92 -4.55
N ASP A 358 8.83 27.08 -4.40
CA ASP A 358 9.77 26.71 -5.47
C ASP A 358 9.29 25.52 -6.32
N GLY A 359 8.03 25.07 -6.14
CA GLY A 359 7.42 24.01 -6.94
C GLY A 359 7.71 22.59 -6.46
N THR A 360 8.42 22.40 -5.35
CA THR A 360 8.72 21.07 -4.80
C THR A 360 7.50 20.53 -4.06
N LYS A 361 7.09 19.30 -4.38
CA LYS A 361 6.05 18.62 -3.62
C LYS A 361 6.57 18.16 -2.27
N THR A 362 5.77 18.31 -1.22
CA THR A 362 6.09 17.85 0.12
C THR A 362 4.83 17.49 0.92
N ARG A 363 5.04 17.02 2.15
CA ARG A 363 4.00 16.80 3.16
C ARG A 363 4.55 17.24 4.51
N HIS A 364 3.70 17.82 5.34
CA HIS A 364 4.04 18.08 6.74
C HIS A 364 3.72 16.86 7.59
N PHE A 365 4.69 16.38 8.35
CA PHE A 365 4.55 15.27 9.29
C PHE A 365 3.37 15.46 10.25
N ASP A 366 3.21 16.68 10.78
CA ASP A 366 2.14 17.00 11.72
C ASP A 366 0.75 16.91 11.08
N ASN A 367 0.59 17.25 9.79
CA ASN A 367 -0.67 17.10 9.08
C ASN A 367 -1.01 15.62 8.87
N ILE A 368 0.01 14.79 8.55
CA ILE A 368 -0.16 13.33 8.41
C ILE A 368 -0.62 12.74 9.74
N LEU A 369 0.06 13.08 10.83
CA LEU A 369 -0.28 12.62 12.18
C LEU A 369 -1.66 13.12 12.63
N SER A 370 -2.01 14.38 12.31
CA SER A 370 -3.30 14.96 12.64
C SER A 370 -4.45 14.24 11.95
N GLU A 371 -4.37 13.96 10.64
CA GLU A 371 -5.41 13.19 9.93
C GLU A 371 -5.60 11.81 10.54
N LEU A 372 -4.51 11.15 10.90
CA LEU A 372 -4.55 9.83 11.51
C LEU A 372 -5.22 9.82 12.88
N LYS A 373 -4.88 10.80 13.76
CA LYS A 373 -5.50 10.97 15.08
C LYS A 373 -6.99 11.25 14.95
N GLN A 374 -7.37 12.17 14.08
CA GLN A 374 -8.78 12.50 13.82
C GLN A 374 -9.54 11.28 13.27
N ALA A 375 -8.94 10.50 12.34
CA ALA A 375 -9.56 9.28 11.83
C ALA A 375 -9.89 8.31 12.98
N LEU A 376 -8.95 8.08 13.88
CA LEU A 376 -9.13 7.19 15.03
C LEU A 376 -10.27 7.67 15.96
N GLU A 377 -10.27 8.96 16.31
CA GLU A 377 -11.28 9.58 17.18
C GLU A 377 -12.69 9.53 16.55
N ILE A 378 -12.80 9.83 15.25
CA ILE A 378 -14.08 9.78 14.53
C ILE A 378 -14.63 8.35 14.50
N HIS A 379 -13.80 7.36 14.11
CA HIS A 379 -14.25 5.98 14.11
C HIS A 379 -14.75 5.53 15.47
N ARG A 380 -14.04 5.89 16.53
CA ARG A 380 -14.41 5.59 17.90
C ARG A 380 -15.74 6.25 18.29
N SER A 381 -15.87 7.56 18.09
CA SER A 381 -17.09 8.31 18.45
C SER A 381 -18.34 7.81 17.74
N MET A 382 -18.15 7.26 16.52
CA MET A 382 -19.24 6.70 15.72
C MET A 382 -19.49 5.21 15.94
N GLY A 383 -18.76 4.55 16.85
CA GLY A 383 -18.86 3.09 17.07
C GLY A 383 -18.47 2.28 15.84
N SER A 384 -17.52 2.80 15.05
CA SER A 384 -16.85 2.14 13.93
C SER A 384 -15.42 1.81 14.35
N TYR A 385 -14.70 1.04 13.52
CA TYR A 385 -13.33 0.64 13.82
C TYR A 385 -12.37 1.01 12.69
N LEU A 386 -11.28 1.71 13.04
CA LEU A 386 -10.16 1.93 12.12
C LEU A 386 -9.26 0.69 12.14
N GLY A 387 -9.39 -0.16 11.11
CA GLY A 387 -8.70 -1.44 11.01
C GLY A 387 -7.28 -1.36 10.46
N GLY A 388 -6.80 -0.19 10.04
CA GLY A 388 -5.45 -0.07 9.53
C GLY A 388 -5.02 1.31 9.06
N VAL A 389 -3.78 1.36 8.56
CA VAL A 389 -3.13 2.55 7.99
C VAL A 389 -2.45 2.21 6.66
N HIS A 390 -2.30 3.23 5.81
CA HIS A 390 -1.67 3.10 4.50
C HIS A 390 -0.71 4.28 4.28
N PHE A 391 0.60 4.00 4.28
CA PHE A 391 1.65 5.01 4.18
C PHE A 391 2.44 4.94 2.87
N GLU A 392 2.90 6.09 2.40
CA GLU A 392 4.01 6.20 1.45
C GLU A 392 5.28 6.47 2.25
N LEU A 393 6.18 5.50 2.25
CA LEU A 393 7.40 5.51 3.07
C LEU A 393 8.55 4.80 2.36
N THR A 394 9.77 5.07 2.82
CA THR A 394 10.98 4.37 2.41
C THR A 394 11.86 4.06 3.61
N GLY A 395 12.70 3.02 3.48
CA GLY A 395 13.74 2.71 4.46
C GLY A 395 14.99 3.57 4.32
N ASP A 396 15.00 4.55 3.40
CA ASP A 396 16.16 5.40 3.13
C ASP A 396 16.06 6.74 3.88
N ASN A 397 17.21 7.42 4.04
CA ASN A 397 17.28 8.72 4.70
C ASN A 397 17.00 9.86 3.70
N VAL A 398 15.79 9.88 3.16
CA VAL A 398 15.35 10.94 2.25
C VAL A 398 14.84 12.16 3.01
N THR A 399 14.82 13.32 2.32
CA THR A 399 14.29 14.59 2.84
C THR A 399 13.11 15.05 1.98
N GLU A 400 12.06 14.23 1.90
CA GLU A 400 10.89 14.49 1.03
C GLU A 400 9.70 15.09 1.79
N CYS A 401 9.60 14.82 3.11
CA CYS A 401 8.57 15.35 4.00
C CYS A 401 9.18 16.29 5.05
N ILE A 402 8.48 17.39 5.35
CA ILE A 402 8.85 18.40 6.34
C ILE A 402 8.42 17.94 7.73
N GLY A 403 9.19 18.31 8.78
CA GLY A 403 8.88 18.02 10.18
C GLY A 403 9.43 16.67 10.64
N GLY A 404 8.76 16.09 11.66
CA GLY A 404 9.26 14.95 12.39
C GLY A 404 10.31 15.34 13.44
N ALA A 405 10.82 14.36 14.21
CA ALA A 405 11.72 14.58 15.33
C ALA A 405 13.02 15.33 14.96
N ARG A 406 13.52 15.15 13.72
CA ARG A 406 14.66 15.92 13.19
C ARG A 406 14.33 17.38 12.85
N GLY A 407 13.04 17.75 12.77
CA GLY A 407 12.60 19.09 12.41
C GLY A 407 12.99 19.50 10.99
N LEU A 408 12.88 18.58 10.01
CA LEU A 408 13.18 18.88 8.61
C LEU A 408 12.40 20.10 8.13
N ALA A 409 13.10 21.07 7.55
CA ALA A 409 12.54 22.32 7.08
C ALA A 409 12.49 22.37 5.53
N PRO A 410 11.76 23.31 4.91
CA PRO A 410 11.65 23.40 3.45
C PRO A 410 12.99 23.46 2.71
N HIS A 411 14.02 24.06 3.30
CA HIS A 411 15.35 24.14 2.69
C HIS A 411 16.10 22.82 2.67
N ASP A 412 15.74 21.86 3.54
CA ASP A 412 16.36 20.53 3.60
C ASP A 412 15.88 19.61 2.48
N LEU A 413 14.71 19.90 1.86
CA LEU A 413 14.12 19.06 0.82
C LEU A 413 15.08 18.80 -0.35
N LYS A 414 15.96 19.75 -0.67
CA LYS A 414 16.92 19.63 -1.79
C LYS A 414 18.11 18.73 -1.48
N THR A 415 18.29 18.32 -0.23
CA THR A 415 19.47 17.55 0.18
C THR A 415 19.42 16.09 -0.29
N ALA A 416 18.25 15.44 -0.16
CA ALA A 416 18.08 14.03 -0.52
C ALA A 416 16.63 13.75 -0.99
N TYR A 417 16.13 14.53 -1.95
CA TYR A 417 14.83 14.29 -2.56
C TYR A 417 14.98 13.31 -3.72
N HIS A 418 14.52 12.07 -3.55
CA HIS A 418 14.71 10.99 -4.52
C HIS A 418 13.41 10.57 -5.24
N SER A 419 12.24 10.93 -4.70
CA SER A 419 10.97 10.53 -5.32
C SER A 419 10.76 11.19 -6.68
N LEU A 420 10.43 10.37 -7.68
CA LEU A 420 10.06 10.85 -9.03
C LEU A 420 8.58 11.30 -9.10
N VAL A 421 7.80 11.08 -8.04
CA VAL A 421 6.34 11.26 -8.05
C VAL A 421 5.84 12.00 -6.80
N ASP A 422 5.47 11.32 -5.73
CA ASP A 422 4.99 11.96 -4.51
C ASP A 422 5.94 11.72 -3.34
N PRO A 423 6.07 12.67 -2.38
CA PRO A 423 7.02 12.58 -1.27
C PRO A 423 6.69 11.45 -0.32
N ARG A 424 7.72 10.83 0.26
CA ARG A 424 7.63 9.70 1.20
C ARG A 424 8.14 10.09 2.57
N LEU A 425 7.61 9.45 3.62
CA LEU A 425 8.25 9.46 4.93
C LEU A 425 9.59 8.74 4.84
N ASN A 426 10.63 9.30 5.41
CA ASN A 426 11.90 8.60 5.60
C ASN A 426 11.78 7.59 6.75
N TYR A 427 12.85 6.80 6.99
CA TYR A 427 12.81 5.76 8.01
C TYR A 427 12.57 6.30 9.43
N GLU A 428 13.17 7.46 9.81
CA GLU A 428 12.98 8.06 11.14
C GLU A 428 11.54 8.55 11.32
N GLN A 429 11.01 9.29 10.35
CA GLN A 429 9.61 9.74 10.37
C GLN A 429 8.63 8.57 10.39
N SER A 430 8.96 7.47 9.73
CA SER A 430 8.13 6.26 9.73
C SER A 430 8.09 5.59 11.10
N LEU A 431 9.23 5.45 11.77
CA LEU A 431 9.29 4.92 13.13
C LEU A 431 8.59 5.84 14.14
N GLU A 432 8.82 7.14 14.04
CA GLU A 432 8.13 8.13 14.86
C GLU A 432 6.62 8.06 14.70
N MET A 433 6.12 7.92 13.46
CA MET A 433 4.70 7.74 13.19
C MET A 433 4.14 6.49 13.86
N ALA A 434 4.87 5.38 13.83
CA ALA A 434 4.46 4.15 14.50
C ALA A 434 4.42 4.32 16.04
N ILE A 435 5.38 5.01 16.63
CA ILE A 435 5.42 5.31 18.07
C ILE A 435 4.23 6.21 18.46
N GLN A 436 4.02 7.29 17.72
CA GLN A 436 2.89 8.20 17.97
C GLN A 436 1.55 7.48 17.89
N LEU A 437 1.38 6.61 16.90
CA LEU A 437 0.17 5.80 16.76
C LEU A 437 0.02 4.81 17.92
N SER A 438 1.12 4.15 18.33
CA SER A 438 1.14 3.25 19.49
C SER A 438 0.66 3.95 20.78
N HIS A 439 1.08 5.19 21.02
CA HIS A 439 0.65 5.99 22.17
C HIS A 439 -0.86 6.30 22.14
N GLN A 440 -1.42 6.61 20.96
CA GLN A 440 -2.85 6.87 20.84
C GLN A 440 -3.72 5.67 21.24
N PHE A 441 -3.25 4.45 20.93
CA PHE A 441 -3.97 3.24 21.32
C PHE A 441 -3.78 2.86 22.81
N ARG A 442 -2.62 3.18 23.41
CA ARG A 442 -2.33 2.88 24.82
C ARG A 442 -3.05 3.79 25.80
N ASN A 443 -3.13 5.08 25.51
CA ASN A 443 -3.81 6.06 26.38
C ASN A 443 -5.31 5.78 26.54
N GLU A 444 -5.79 4.72 25.95
CA GLU A 444 -7.18 4.37 25.75
C GLU A 444 -7.54 2.97 26.27
N SER A 445 -6.53 2.19 26.72
CA SER A 445 -6.70 0.89 27.37
C SER A 445 -6.70 1.02 28.89
#